data_747868a7d626e59350659fb13fdb8937
#
_entry.id   747868a7d626e59350659fb13fdb8937
#
_cell.length_a   1.000
_cell.length_b   1.000
_cell.length_c   1.000
_cell.angle_alpha   90.00
_cell.angle_beta   90.00
_cell.angle_gamma   90.00
#
_symmetry.space_group_name_H-M   'P 1'
#
loop_
_entity.id
_entity.type
_entity.pdbx_description
1 polymer ?
#
loop_
_entity_poly.entity_id
_entity_poly.type
_entity_poly.pdbx_seq_one_letter_code
_entity_poly.pdbx_strand_id
1 'polypeptide(L)'
;MPQPGLNDYFELAFDLEADLHELCIALLAGEGIESFLEEDHQLLAYLPEAEWTTEKEQSIRAMLQERLGSVPDYQATLIADRNWNEEWEATLEPIEISDRLLIVQKNKETQGKPGQIVIEINPKMSFGTGYHATTRLMLRQMEQLDLKDKKIMDIGTGTGLLAIAARKLGNNRPILAFDNNSWAAENAAENIEENNAPDILIKLLDAEEDLVLNLKEGYDLILANINKNVIDRILPVIRKYAPAAPVLLSGVLVYDEPWLKKLSKQLGYEMVKTIYEEEWLSAYIRPL
;
A
#
# COMPACT_ATOMS: atom_id res chain seq x y z
N MET A 1 -21.40 -17.18 -4.36
CA MET A 1 -21.79 -16.35 -5.51
C MET A 1 -20.50 -15.86 -6.12
N PRO A 2 -20.26 -15.90 -7.44
CA PRO A 2 -19.08 -15.29 -8.00
C PRO A 2 -19.10 -13.79 -7.65
N GLN A 3 -17.96 -13.26 -7.25
CA GLN A 3 -17.77 -11.83 -7.04
C GLN A 3 -18.14 -11.10 -8.35
N PRO A 4 -18.67 -9.85 -8.29
CA PRO A 4 -18.89 -9.07 -9.50
C PRO A 4 -17.53 -8.95 -10.21
N GLY A 5 -17.50 -9.40 -11.45
CA GLY A 5 -16.28 -9.50 -12.24
C GLY A 5 -15.60 -8.14 -12.36
N LEU A 6 -14.32 -8.17 -12.23
CA LEU A 6 -13.39 -7.23 -12.80
C LEU A 6 -13.89 -6.96 -14.23
N ASN A 7 -13.94 -5.72 -14.67
CA ASN A 7 -14.48 -5.39 -15.98
C ASN A 7 -13.45 -5.78 -17.05
N ASP A 8 -13.80 -6.73 -17.89
CA ASP A 8 -13.02 -7.02 -19.10
C ASP A 8 -13.02 -5.77 -20.01
N TYR A 9 -11.93 -5.52 -20.70
CA TYR A 9 -11.77 -4.39 -21.61
C TYR A 9 -11.47 -4.87 -23.01
N PHE A 10 -11.98 -4.16 -23.99
CA PHE A 10 -11.49 -4.25 -25.37
C PHE A 10 -10.36 -3.25 -25.59
N GLU A 11 -9.26 -3.75 -26.14
CA GLU A 11 -8.19 -2.96 -26.73
C GLU A 11 -8.45 -2.90 -28.24
N LEU A 12 -8.53 -1.67 -28.74
CA LEU A 12 -8.61 -1.40 -30.17
C LEU A 12 -7.24 -0.85 -30.61
N ALA A 13 -6.45 -1.68 -31.27
CA ALA A 13 -5.12 -1.33 -31.77
C ALA A 13 -5.24 -0.83 -33.22
N PHE A 14 -5.20 0.49 -33.42
CA PHE A 14 -5.25 1.11 -34.73
C PHE A 14 -3.85 1.26 -35.30
N ASP A 15 -3.60 0.77 -36.52
CA ASP A 15 -2.37 1.04 -37.26
C ASP A 15 -2.43 2.46 -37.85
N LEU A 16 -1.74 3.39 -37.20
CA LEU A 16 -1.75 4.81 -37.50
C LEU A 16 -0.37 5.43 -37.35
N GLU A 17 -0.03 6.34 -38.26
CA GLU A 17 1.14 7.19 -38.10
C GLU A 17 0.90 8.25 -37.00
N ALA A 18 1.94 8.61 -36.27
CA ALA A 18 1.88 9.47 -35.09
C ALA A 18 1.24 10.84 -35.33
N ASP A 19 1.31 11.37 -36.55
CA ASP A 19 0.70 12.66 -36.94
C ASP A 19 -0.85 12.62 -36.96
N LEU A 20 -1.44 11.43 -36.97
CA LEU A 20 -2.88 11.22 -36.94
C LEU A 20 -3.42 10.88 -35.54
N HIS A 21 -2.55 10.60 -34.56
CA HIS A 21 -2.95 10.16 -33.23
C HIS A 21 -3.84 11.17 -32.53
N GLU A 22 -3.44 12.44 -32.44
CA GLU A 22 -4.24 13.49 -31.76
C GLU A 22 -5.65 13.62 -32.36
N LEU A 23 -5.75 13.58 -33.71
CA LEU A 23 -7.04 13.66 -34.38
C LEU A 23 -7.89 12.42 -34.06
N CYS A 24 -7.31 11.22 -34.12
CA CYS A 24 -8.02 9.97 -33.86
C CYS A 24 -8.47 9.89 -32.39
N ILE A 25 -7.64 10.29 -31.44
CA ILE A 25 -7.98 10.41 -30.02
C ILE A 25 -9.19 11.32 -29.83
N ALA A 26 -9.16 12.51 -30.42
CA ALA A 26 -10.27 13.46 -30.30
C ALA A 26 -11.60 12.90 -30.87
N LEU A 27 -11.53 12.17 -31.96
CA LEU A 27 -12.69 11.55 -32.60
C LEU A 27 -13.23 10.38 -31.74
N LEU A 28 -12.37 9.49 -31.26
CA LEU A 28 -12.74 8.35 -30.43
C LEU A 28 -13.24 8.79 -29.03
N ALA A 29 -12.66 9.87 -28.48
CA ALA A 29 -13.16 10.47 -27.25
C ALA A 29 -14.60 11.02 -27.41
N GLY A 30 -14.93 11.53 -28.59
CA GLY A 30 -16.31 11.92 -28.95
C GLY A 30 -17.29 10.73 -28.95
N GLU A 31 -16.79 9.53 -29.16
CA GLU A 31 -17.54 8.28 -29.04
C GLU A 31 -17.52 7.71 -27.61
N GLY A 32 -16.96 8.41 -26.62
CA GLY A 32 -16.94 8.00 -25.22
C GLY A 32 -15.79 7.06 -24.82
N ILE A 33 -14.74 6.95 -25.64
CA ILE A 33 -13.52 6.24 -25.26
C ILE A 33 -12.60 7.23 -24.54
N GLU A 34 -12.19 6.91 -23.30
CA GLU A 34 -11.46 7.85 -22.46
C GLU A 34 -10.01 7.45 -22.19
N SER A 35 -9.62 6.22 -22.55
CA SER A 35 -8.28 5.69 -22.25
C SER A 35 -7.53 5.35 -23.53
N PHE A 36 -6.32 5.93 -23.68
CA PHE A 36 -5.48 5.79 -24.86
C PHE A 36 -4.02 5.59 -24.48
N LEU A 37 -3.31 4.84 -25.33
CA LEU A 37 -1.85 4.72 -25.29
C LEU A 37 -1.32 4.95 -26.72
N GLU A 38 -0.34 5.84 -26.85
CA GLU A 38 0.33 6.13 -28.11
C GLU A 38 1.63 5.34 -28.21
N GLU A 39 1.80 4.62 -29.31
CA GLU A 39 3.03 3.97 -29.70
C GLU A 39 3.50 4.51 -31.07
N ASP A 40 4.75 4.26 -31.47
CA ASP A 40 5.35 4.89 -32.67
C ASP A 40 4.50 4.79 -33.94
N HIS A 41 3.79 3.66 -34.14
CA HIS A 41 2.97 3.38 -35.32
C HIS A 41 1.58 2.83 -34.98
N GLN A 42 1.20 2.93 -33.72
CA GLN A 42 -0.10 2.43 -33.26
C GLN A 42 -0.73 3.36 -32.24
N LEU A 43 -2.05 3.51 -32.36
CA LEU A 43 -2.87 4.10 -31.30
C LEU A 43 -3.70 2.98 -30.68
N LEU A 44 -3.48 2.75 -29.37
CA LEU A 44 -4.28 1.82 -28.59
C LEU A 44 -5.39 2.58 -27.86
N ALA A 45 -6.62 2.12 -27.98
CA ALA A 45 -7.78 2.71 -27.31
C ALA A 45 -8.48 1.62 -26.47
N TYR A 46 -8.85 1.94 -25.24
CA TYR A 46 -9.42 0.98 -24.29
C TYR A 46 -10.83 1.38 -23.89
N LEU A 47 -11.74 0.41 -23.89
CA LEU A 47 -13.11 0.59 -23.42
C LEU A 47 -13.62 -0.67 -22.72
N PRO A 48 -14.55 -0.53 -21.74
CA PRO A 48 -15.14 -1.69 -21.06
C PRO A 48 -15.83 -2.65 -22.05
N GLU A 49 -15.72 -3.97 -21.80
CA GLU A 49 -16.36 -5.01 -22.65
C GLU A 49 -17.86 -4.71 -22.87
N ALA A 50 -18.55 -4.29 -21.82
CA ALA A 50 -19.98 -3.99 -21.88
C ALA A 50 -20.32 -2.84 -22.84
N GLU A 51 -19.36 -1.98 -23.18
CA GLU A 51 -19.53 -0.85 -24.10
C GLU A 51 -19.13 -1.20 -25.55
N TRP A 52 -18.39 -2.29 -25.78
CA TRP A 52 -18.02 -2.73 -27.12
C TRP A 52 -19.14 -3.53 -27.76
N THR A 53 -20.07 -2.86 -28.40
CA THR A 53 -21.19 -3.46 -29.12
C THR A 53 -21.02 -3.33 -30.63
N THR A 54 -21.81 -4.12 -31.39
CA THR A 54 -21.85 -3.99 -32.86
C THR A 54 -22.25 -2.59 -33.31
N GLU A 55 -23.17 -1.96 -32.59
CA GLU A 55 -23.62 -0.60 -32.87
C GLU A 55 -22.50 0.41 -32.62
N LYS A 56 -21.73 0.22 -31.53
CA LYS A 56 -20.58 1.07 -31.19
C LYS A 56 -19.49 0.96 -32.24
N GLU A 57 -19.16 -0.26 -32.65
CA GLU A 57 -18.18 -0.51 -33.71
C GLU A 57 -18.61 0.17 -35.01
N GLN A 58 -19.86 0.03 -35.40
CA GLN A 58 -20.41 0.67 -36.64
C GLN A 58 -20.36 2.21 -36.55
N SER A 59 -20.66 2.79 -35.40
CA SER A 59 -20.58 4.24 -35.17
C SER A 59 -19.15 4.73 -35.35
N ILE A 60 -18.19 4.09 -34.71
CA ILE A 60 -16.76 4.40 -34.81
C ILE A 60 -16.28 4.29 -36.26
N ARG A 61 -16.59 3.21 -36.94
CA ARG A 61 -16.21 3.01 -38.36
C ARG A 61 -16.83 4.11 -39.27
N ALA A 62 -18.09 4.45 -39.11
CA ALA A 62 -18.76 5.48 -39.89
C ALA A 62 -18.13 6.85 -39.64
N MET A 63 -17.88 7.19 -38.39
CA MET A 63 -17.23 8.44 -37.97
C MET A 63 -15.81 8.56 -38.54
N LEU A 64 -14.98 7.51 -38.42
CA LEU A 64 -13.62 7.50 -38.96
C LEU A 64 -13.63 7.60 -40.49
N GLN A 65 -14.52 6.89 -41.19
CA GLN A 65 -14.69 6.99 -42.63
C GLN A 65 -15.06 8.39 -43.07
N GLU A 66 -15.97 9.06 -42.34
CA GLU A 66 -16.40 10.44 -42.64
C GLU A 66 -15.28 11.47 -42.41
N ARG A 67 -14.52 11.31 -41.33
CA ARG A 67 -13.58 12.35 -40.87
C ARG A 67 -12.16 12.15 -41.40
N LEU A 68 -11.71 10.91 -41.60
CA LEU A 68 -10.39 10.59 -42.13
C LEU A 68 -10.39 10.20 -43.59
N GLY A 69 -11.59 9.99 -44.19
CA GLY A 69 -11.74 9.51 -45.57
C GLY A 69 -11.51 7.98 -45.73
N SER A 70 -10.99 7.32 -44.70
CA SER A 70 -10.84 5.86 -44.61
C SER A 70 -10.91 5.42 -43.15
N VAL A 71 -11.25 4.17 -42.94
CA VAL A 71 -11.14 3.54 -41.62
C VAL A 71 -9.73 2.94 -41.52
N PRO A 72 -8.89 3.37 -40.59
CA PRO A 72 -7.60 2.72 -40.35
C PRO A 72 -7.78 1.24 -40.04
N ASP A 73 -6.83 0.42 -40.43
CA ASP A 73 -6.83 -0.99 -40.02
C ASP A 73 -6.69 -1.05 -38.49
N TYR A 74 -7.54 -1.85 -37.86
CA TYR A 74 -7.45 -2.06 -36.41
C TYR A 74 -7.83 -3.48 -36.02
N GLN A 75 -7.27 -3.93 -34.91
CA GLN A 75 -7.61 -5.16 -34.26
C GLN A 75 -8.33 -4.86 -32.93
N ALA A 76 -9.46 -5.51 -32.69
CA ALA A 76 -10.15 -5.49 -31.41
C ALA A 76 -9.84 -6.78 -30.65
N THR A 77 -9.20 -6.65 -29.52
CA THR A 77 -8.80 -7.79 -28.67
C THR A 77 -9.46 -7.66 -27.31
N LEU A 78 -10.18 -8.69 -26.88
CA LEU A 78 -10.68 -8.76 -25.51
C LEU A 78 -9.51 -8.99 -24.57
N ILE A 79 -9.21 -8.00 -23.75
CA ILE A 79 -8.28 -8.12 -22.64
C ILE A 79 -9.11 -8.52 -21.42
N ALA A 80 -9.08 -9.82 -21.11
CA ALA A 80 -9.63 -10.30 -19.86
C ALA A 80 -8.91 -9.57 -18.71
N ASP A 81 -9.69 -9.03 -17.80
CA ASP A 81 -9.13 -8.43 -16.59
C ASP A 81 -8.37 -9.51 -15.85
N ARG A 82 -7.07 -9.55 -16.10
CA ARG A 82 -6.18 -10.43 -15.35
C ARG A 82 -5.99 -9.79 -13.99
N ASN A 83 -6.32 -10.54 -12.98
CA ASN A 83 -5.95 -10.17 -11.63
C ASN A 83 -4.42 -10.27 -11.48
N TRP A 84 -3.74 -9.26 -12.04
CA TRP A 84 -2.28 -9.13 -11.96
C TRP A 84 -1.77 -9.26 -10.51
N ASN A 85 -2.67 -8.95 -9.56
CA ASN A 85 -2.38 -9.08 -8.15
C ASN A 85 -2.33 -10.53 -7.72
N GLU A 86 -3.26 -11.38 -8.14
CA GLU A 86 -3.21 -12.81 -7.85
C GLU A 86 -1.97 -13.47 -8.48
N GLU A 87 -1.65 -13.11 -9.73
CA GLU A 87 -0.43 -13.61 -10.37
C GLU A 87 0.82 -13.15 -9.61
N TRP A 88 0.89 -11.89 -9.22
CA TRP A 88 1.99 -11.35 -8.41
C TRP A 88 2.03 -12.00 -7.02
N GLU A 89 0.90 -12.09 -6.32
CA GLU A 89 0.78 -12.73 -5.02
C GLU A 89 1.21 -14.20 -5.06
N ALA A 90 0.92 -14.91 -6.17
CA ALA A 90 1.36 -16.28 -6.36
C ALA A 90 2.89 -16.42 -6.47
N THR A 91 3.59 -15.37 -6.90
CA THR A 91 5.07 -15.35 -7.01
C THR A 91 5.77 -14.99 -5.71
N LEU A 92 5.04 -14.47 -4.72
CA LEU A 92 5.63 -14.01 -3.47
C LEU A 92 6.19 -15.19 -2.66
N GLU A 93 7.43 -15.07 -2.20
CA GLU A 93 8.10 -16.06 -1.37
C GLU A 93 7.99 -15.70 0.12
N PRO A 94 8.05 -16.65 1.05
CA PRO A 94 8.10 -16.35 2.48
C PRO A 94 9.30 -15.48 2.84
N ILE A 95 9.10 -14.55 3.77
CA ILE A 95 10.12 -13.56 4.17
C ILE A 95 10.59 -13.87 5.58
N GLU A 96 11.80 -14.38 5.73
CA GLU A 96 12.45 -14.57 7.03
C GLU A 96 12.97 -13.21 7.54
N ILE A 97 12.29 -12.64 8.53
CA ILE A 97 12.72 -11.40 9.18
C ILE A 97 13.90 -11.68 10.11
N SER A 98 13.79 -12.79 10.83
CA SER A 98 14.80 -13.31 11.77
C SER A 98 14.55 -14.81 12.03
N ASP A 99 15.40 -15.44 12.85
CA ASP A 99 15.17 -16.81 13.32
C ASP A 99 13.85 -16.96 14.12
N ARG A 100 13.26 -15.84 14.60
CA ARG A 100 12.06 -15.85 15.42
C ARG A 100 10.80 -15.45 14.66
N LEU A 101 10.92 -14.77 13.52
CA LEU A 101 9.79 -14.15 12.83
C LEU A 101 9.82 -14.41 11.33
N LEU A 102 8.77 -15.04 10.84
CA LEU A 102 8.53 -15.37 9.43
C LEU A 102 7.23 -14.74 8.98
N ILE A 103 7.24 -14.09 7.82
CA ILE A 103 6.04 -13.64 7.12
C ILE A 103 5.77 -14.62 5.97
N VAL A 104 4.55 -15.08 5.87
CA VAL A 104 4.08 -15.93 4.79
C VAL A 104 2.87 -15.27 4.12
N GLN A 105 2.71 -15.51 2.83
CA GLN A 105 1.51 -15.05 2.13
C GLN A 105 0.40 -16.08 2.30
N LYS A 106 -0.82 -15.59 2.30
CA LYS A 106 -2.02 -16.43 2.34
C LYS A 106 -1.95 -17.55 1.31
N ASN A 107 -2.43 -18.73 1.68
CA ASN A 107 -2.47 -19.94 0.84
C ASN A 107 -1.11 -20.57 0.50
N LYS A 108 -0.01 -20.15 1.13
CA LYS A 108 1.29 -20.85 1.04
C LYS A 108 1.43 -21.84 2.19
N GLU A 109 1.56 -23.13 1.88
CA GLU A 109 1.84 -24.19 2.88
C GLU A 109 3.27 -24.10 3.42
N THR A 110 3.60 -22.95 4.00
CA THR A 110 4.93 -22.74 4.59
C THR A 110 4.82 -22.83 6.10
N GLN A 111 5.45 -23.83 6.67
CA GLN A 111 5.56 -23.97 8.12
C GLN A 111 6.83 -23.29 8.61
N GLY A 112 6.70 -22.48 9.66
CA GLY A 112 7.85 -21.89 10.33
C GLY A 112 8.70 -22.95 11.04
N LYS A 113 9.94 -22.59 11.34
CA LYS A 113 10.83 -23.41 12.18
C LYS A 113 10.23 -23.58 13.59
N PRO A 114 10.59 -24.64 14.33
CA PRO A 114 10.12 -24.80 15.71
C PRO A 114 10.39 -23.55 16.56
N GLY A 115 9.33 -22.97 17.14
CA GLY A 115 9.40 -21.74 17.95
C GLY A 115 9.41 -20.43 17.18
N GLN A 116 9.38 -20.46 15.85
CA GLN A 116 9.27 -19.27 15.01
C GLN A 116 7.81 -18.76 15.01
N ILE A 117 7.64 -17.47 15.14
CA ILE A 117 6.37 -16.78 15.01
C ILE A 117 6.09 -16.63 13.52
N VAL A 118 4.96 -17.17 13.07
CA VAL A 118 4.52 -17.02 11.68
C VAL A 118 3.39 -15.97 11.63
N ILE A 119 3.51 -15.02 10.72
CA ILE A 119 2.48 -14.04 10.39
C ILE A 119 2.05 -14.27 8.95
N GLU A 120 0.79 -14.56 8.75
CA GLU A 120 0.20 -14.73 7.44
C GLU A 120 -0.37 -13.39 6.96
N ILE A 121 0.02 -12.96 5.76
CA ILE A 121 -0.46 -11.69 5.18
C ILE A 121 -1.01 -11.93 3.79
N ASN A 122 -2.23 -11.46 3.60
CA ASN A 122 -2.82 -11.24 2.29
C ASN A 122 -2.57 -9.79 1.87
N PRO A 123 -1.71 -9.51 0.88
CA PRO A 123 -1.29 -8.13 0.56
C PRO A 123 -2.40 -7.27 -0.05
N LYS A 124 -3.25 -7.81 -0.93
CA LYS A 124 -4.37 -7.10 -1.61
C LYS A 124 -4.02 -5.67 -2.05
N MET A 125 -2.86 -5.44 -2.63
CA MET A 125 -2.34 -4.10 -3.03
C MET A 125 -2.11 -3.10 -1.86
N SER A 126 -2.26 -3.50 -0.61
CA SER A 126 -1.94 -2.64 0.53
C SER A 126 -0.43 -2.64 0.81
N PHE A 127 0.10 -1.49 1.25
CA PHE A 127 1.49 -1.42 1.71
C PHE A 127 1.69 -2.23 3.00
N GLY A 128 2.92 -2.68 3.25
CA GLY A 128 3.24 -3.43 4.49
C GLY A 128 3.24 -4.95 4.33
N THR A 129 3.50 -5.46 3.13
CA THR A 129 3.56 -6.90 2.84
C THR A 129 4.78 -7.62 3.44
N GLY A 130 5.76 -6.87 3.95
CA GLY A 130 7.05 -7.38 4.42
C GLY A 130 8.17 -7.32 3.38
N TYR A 131 7.86 -7.22 2.09
CA TYR A 131 8.86 -7.16 1.02
C TYR A 131 9.67 -5.87 1.02
N HIS A 132 9.09 -4.76 1.47
CA HIS A 132 9.79 -3.49 1.53
C HIS A 132 10.75 -3.45 2.72
N ALA A 133 11.96 -2.95 2.51
CA ALA A 133 13.00 -2.85 3.53
C ALA A 133 12.53 -2.14 4.80
N THR A 134 11.73 -1.07 4.66
CA THR A 134 11.18 -0.32 5.82
C THR A 134 10.36 -1.20 6.75
N THR A 135 9.56 -2.11 6.22
CA THR A 135 8.74 -3.03 7.02
C THR A 135 9.63 -4.05 7.75
N ARG A 136 10.62 -4.62 7.06
CA ARG A 136 11.59 -5.54 7.68
C ARG A 136 12.39 -4.87 8.79
N LEU A 137 12.83 -3.63 8.57
CA LEU A 137 13.52 -2.82 9.59
C LEU A 137 12.66 -2.58 10.83
N MET A 138 11.39 -2.19 10.65
CA MET A 138 10.46 -2.01 11.76
C MET A 138 10.32 -3.29 12.57
N LEU A 139 10.06 -4.42 11.92
CA LEU A 139 9.88 -5.72 12.59
C LEU A 139 11.12 -6.14 13.37
N ARG A 140 12.33 -6.01 12.80
CA ARG A 140 13.58 -6.33 13.50
C ARG A 140 13.82 -5.45 14.74
N GLN A 141 13.39 -4.19 14.71
CA GLN A 141 13.45 -3.35 15.91
C GLN A 141 12.39 -3.75 16.93
N MET A 142 11.16 -4.07 16.49
CA MET A 142 10.07 -4.51 17.37
C MET A 142 10.41 -5.77 18.14
N GLU A 143 11.14 -6.73 17.55
CA GLU A 143 11.62 -7.93 18.23
C GLU A 143 12.53 -7.65 19.43
N GLN A 144 13.15 -6.47 19.49
CA GLN A 144 14.07 -6.05 20.54
C GLN A 144 13.42 -5.15 21.60
N LEU A 145 12.16 -4.80 21.40
CA LEU A 145 11.39 -4.01 22.34
C LEU A 145 10.57 -4.92 23.27
N ASP A 146 10.44 -4.51 24.51
CA ASP A 146 9.42 -5.09 25.40
C ASP A 146 8.06 -4.48 25.06
N LEU A 147 7.24 -5.27 24.36
CA LEU A 147 5.90 -4.88 23.93
C LEU A 147 4.81 -5.29 24.92
N LYS A 148 5.17 -6.09 25.96
CA LYS A 148 4.21 -6.52 26.96
C LYS A 148 3.66 -5.31 27.73
N ASP A 149 2.37 -5.35 28.03
CA ASP A 149 1.63 -4.31 28.76
C ASP A 149 1.70 -2.90 28.13
N LYS A 150 2.07 -2.79 26.85
CA LYS A 150 2.14 -1.52 26.12
C LYS A 150 0.84 -1.20 25.38
N LYS A 151 0.32 0.00 25.56
CA LYS A 151 -0.71 0.55 24.70
C LYS A 151 -0.06 1.10 23.46
N ILE A 152 -0.37 0.53 22.31
CA ILE A 152 0.32 0.80 21.04
C ILE A 152 -0.63 1.50 20.07
N MET A 153 -0.08 2.47 19.32
CA MET A 153 -0.73 3.06 18.14
C MET A 153 0.10 2.73 16.90
N ASP A 154 -0.55 2.26 15.83
CA ASP A 154 0.06 1.98 14.53
C ASP A 154 -0.53 2.94 13.49
N ILE A 155 0.27 3.90 13.03
CA ILE A 155 -0.12 4.99 12.12
C ILE A 155 0.22 4.60 10.69
N GLY A 156 -0.77 4.59 9.79
CA GLY A 156 -0.60 4.12 8.41
C GLY A 156 -0.36 2.61 8.40
N THR A 157 -1.31 1.86 8.96
CA THR A 157 -1.14 0.43 9.26
C THR A 157 -1.03 -0.45 8.01
N GLY A 158 -1.51 0.00 6.85
CA GLY A 158 -1.48 -0.76 5.60
C GLY A 158 -2.15 -2.13 5.75
N THR A 159 -1.40 -3.20 5.56
CA THR A 159 -1.88 -4.59 5.75
C THR A 159 -2.18 -4.98 7.20
N GLY A 160 -1.90 -4.13 8.18
CA GLY A 160 -2.00 -4.46 9.60
C GLY A 160 -0.80 -5.22 10.16
N LEU A 161 0.23 -5.50 9.34
CA LEU A 161 1.36 -6.36 9.70
C LEU A 161 2.07 -5.93 10.99
N LEU A 162 2.33 -4.64 11.20
CA LEU A 162 3.04 -4.18 12.41
C LEU A 162 2.18 -4.35 13.66
N ALA A 163 0.90 -4.05 13.59
CA ALA A 163 -0.03 -4.28 14.69
C ALA A 163 -0.16 -5.79 15.03
N ILE A 164 -0.28 -6.65 14.01
CA ILE A 164 -0.30 -8.11 14.18
C ILE A 164 1.02 -8.61 14.78
N ALA A 165 2.16 -8.12 14.28
CA ALA A 165 3.47 -8.47 14.81
C ALA A 165 3.61 -8.07 16.28
N ALA A 166 3.16 -6.86 16.65
CA ALA A 166 3.17 -6.44 18.05
C ALA A 166 2.37 -7.41 18.94
N ARG A 167 1.20 -7.84 18.49
CA ARG A 167 0.37 -8.83 19.21
C ARG A 167 1.09 -10.17 19.37
N LYS A 168 1.62 -10.72 18.27
CA LYS A 168 2.32 -12.02 18.27
C LYS A 168 3.66 -11.99 19.02
N LEU A 169 4.30 -10.84 19.13
CA LEU A 169 5.51 -10.62 19.91
C LEU A 169 5.24 -10.44 21.42
N GLY A 170 4.01 -10.61 21.87
CA GLY A 170 3.63 -10.67 23.29
C GLY A 170 2.90 -9.46 23.83
N ASN A 171 2.50 -8.51 22.97
CA ASN A 171 1.62 -7.44 23.42
C ASN A 171 0.26 -7.99 23.87
N ASN A 172 -0.22 -7.52 25.03
CA ASN A 172 -1.48 -7.96 25.67
C ASN A 172 -2.44 -6.79 25.96
N ARG A 173 -2.13 -5.58 25.48
CA ARG A 173 -3.00 -4.40 25.63
C ARG A 173 -3.65 -4.06 24.29
N PRO A 174 -4.78 -3.36 24.26
CA PRO A 174 -5.40 -2.91 23.03
C PRO A 174 -4.42 -2.11 22.15
N ILE A 175 -4.46 -2.37 20.84
CA ILE A 175 -3.71 -1.66 19.82
C ILE A 175 -4.72 -0.86 19.01
N LEU A 176 -4.47 0.44 18.81
CA LEU A 176 -5.16 1.23 17.81
C LEU A 176 -4.31 1.24 16.55
N ALA A 177 -4.85 0.74 15.45
CA ALA A 177 -4.22 0.81 14.14
C ALA A 177 -5.15 1.54 13.18
N PHE A 178 -4.62 2.39 12.31
CA PHE A 178 -5.45 3.12 11.37
C PHE A 178 -4.73 3.44 10.07
N ASP A 179 -5.53 3.65 9.04
CA ASP A 179 -5.08 4.11 7.73
C ASP A 179 -6.09 5.11 7.17
N ASN A 180 -5.68 5.99 6.27
CA ASN A 180 -6.59 6.90 5.58
C ASN A 180 -7.16 6.31 4.29
N ASN A 181 -6.72 5.14 3.90
CA ASN A 181 -7.22 4.38 2.76
C ASN A 181 -8.19 3.29 3.26
N SER A 182 -9.44 3.32 2.79
CA SER A 182 -10.47 2.35 3.18
C SER A 182 -10.10 0.91 2.81
N TRP A 183 -9.47 0.69 1.65
CA TRP A 183 -9.01 -0.64 1.22
C TRP A 183 -7.93 -1.20 2.16
N ALA A 184 -7.01 -0.34 2.61
CA ALA A 184 -5.99 -0.74 3.57
C ALA A 184 -6.61 -1.09 4.92
N ALA A 185 -7.56 -0.29 5.41
CA ALA A 185 -8.25 -0.55 6.67
C ALA A 185 -9.06 -1.87 6.63
N GLU A 186 -9.76 -2.15 5.53
CA GLU A 186 -10.48 -3.41 5.31
C GLU A 186 -9.52 -4.60 5.23
N ASN A 187 -8.43 -4.48 4.46
CA ASN A 187 -7.42 -5.53 4.36
C ASN A 187 -6.75 -5.81 5.72
N ALA A 188 -6.40 -4.77 6.48
CA ALA A 188 -5.86 -4.93 7.83
C ALA A 188 -6.81 -5.71 8.75
N ALA A 189 -8.11 -5.41 8.69
CA ALA A 189 -9.11 -6.12 9.50
C ALA A 189 -9.15 -7.62 9.16
N GLU A 190 -9.14 -7.98 7.89
CA GLU A 190 -9.09 -9.38 7.45
C GLU A 190 -7.79 -10.08 7.88
N ASN A 191 -6.64 -9.45 7.69
CA ASN A 191 -5.36 -10.02 8.11
C ASN A 191 -5.29 -10.23 9.63
N ILE A 192 -5.89 -9.34 10.43
CA ILE A 192 -5.98 -9.46 11.89
C ILE A 192 -6.80 -10.70 12.27
N GLU A 193 -7.94 -10.92 11.63
CA GLU A 193 -8.81 -12.07 11.85
C GLU A 193 -8.08 -13.38 11.48
N GLU A 194 -7.47 -13.43 10.31
CA GLU A 194 -6.71 -14.60 9.82
C GLU A 194 -5.54 -14.98 10.74
N ASN A 195 -4.88 -13.99 11.32
CA ASN A 195 -3.79 -14.23 12.28
C ASN A 195 -4.25 -14.52 13.72
N ASN A 196 -5.55 -14.56 13.99
CA ASN A 196 -6.08 -14.66 15.34
C ASN A 196 -5.42 -13.64 16.30
N ALA A 197 -5.32 -12.38 15.87
CA ALA A 197 -4.69 -11.30 16.61
C ALA A 197 -5.75 -10.38 17.24
N PRO A 198 -6.34 -10.75 18.40
CA PRO A 198 -7.46 -10.00 18.99
C PRO A 198 -7.01 -8.66 19.56
N ASP A 199 -8.01 -7.82 19.92
CA ASP A 199 -7.82 -6.52 20.58
C ASP A 199 -6.97 -5.52 19.76
N ILE A 200 -7.00 -5.64 18.43
CA ILE A 200 -6.51 -4.63 17.50
C ILE A 200 -7.73 -3.91 16.93
N LEU A 201 -7.85 -2.63 17.22
CA LEU A 201 -8.93 -1.78 16.73
C LEU A 201 -8.48 -1.08 15.46
N ILE A 202 -9.08 -1.44 14.33
CA ILE A 202 -8.86 -0.76 13.06
C ILE A 202 -9.83 0.40 12.90
N LYS A 203 -9.31 1.55 12.45
CA LYS A 203 -10.11 2.72 12.10
C LYS A 203 -9.68 3.31 10.76
N LEU A 204 -10.63 3.88 10.05
CA LEU A 204 -10.36 4.74 8.89
C LEU A 204 -10.16 6.17 9.44
N LEU A 205 -8.93 6.64 9.48
CA LEU A 205 -8.57 7.96 10.03
C LEU A 205 -7.43 8.58 9.22
N ASP A 206 -7.45 9.89 9.11
CA ASP A 206 -6.32 10.65 8.58
C ASP A 206 -5.36 11.05 9.71
N ALA A 207 -4.05 10.75 9.51
CA ALA A 207 -3.02 11.04 10.51
C ALA A 207 -2.83 12.55 10.75
N GLU A 208 -3.18 13.41 9.81
CA GLU A 208 -3.01 14.86 9.96
C GLU A 208 -4.23 15.50 10.64
N GLU A 209 -5.42 14.98 10.38
CA GLU A 209 -6.69 15.54 10.87
C GLU A 209 -7.12 14.93 12.21
N ASP A 210 -7.04 13.60 12.36
CA ASP A 210 -7.66 12.87 13.46
C ASP A 210 -6.71 12.53 14.62
N LEU A 211 -5.39 12.65 14.39
CA LEU A 211 -4.37 12.17 15.33
C LEU A 211 -4.52 12.78 16.74
N VAL A 212 -4.83 14.08 16.84
CA VAL A 212 -4.94 14.80 18.12
C VAL A 212 -5.97 14.19 19.04
N LEU A 213 -7.11 13.79 18.51
CA LEU A 213 -8.19 13.21 19.33
C LEU A 213 -7.80 11.84 19.89
N ASN A 214 -7.11 11.05 19.09
CA ASN A 214 -6.70 9.71 19.46
C ASN A 214 -5.48 9.71 20.41
N LEU A 215 -4.54 10.63 20.27
CA LEU A 215 -3.36 10.73 21.15
C LEU A 215 -3.69 11.05 22.62
N LYS A 216 -4.81 11.71 22.89
CA LYS A 216 -5.23 12.04 24.27
C LYS A 216 -5.45 10.82 25.16
N GLU A 217 -5.63 9.66 24.57
CA GLU A 217 -5.80 8.42 25.34
C GLU A 217 -4.48 7.91 25.97
N GLY A 218 -3.34 8.49 25.60
CA GLY A 218 -2.00 8.07 26.03
C GLY A 218 -1.53 6.75 25.42
N TYR A 219 -0.30 6.68 24.97
CA TYR A 219 0.31 5.50 24.36
C TYR A 219 1.71 5.28 24.90
N ASP A 220 2.10 4.01 25.02
CA ASP A 220 3.42 3.58 25.49
C ASP A 220 4.40 3.34 24.32
N LEU A 221 3.88 3.25 23.11
CA LEU A 221 4.64 3.15 21.86
C LEU A 221 3.79 3.59 20.68
N ILE A 222 4.39 4.33 19.77
CA ILE A 222 3.79 4.69 18.49
C ILE A 222 4.65 4.10 17.38
N LEU A 223 4.02 3.35 16.47
CA LEU A 223 4.60 2.81 15.25
C LEU A 223 4.19 3.70 14.08
N ALA A 224 5.12 4.03 13.19
CA ALA A 224 4.85 4.84 12.01
C ALA A 224 5.78 4.44 10.85
N ASN A 225 5.30 3.59 9.96
CA ASN A 225 6.01 3.25 8.72
C ASN A 225 5.39 4.00 7.55
N ILE A 226 5.66 5.29 7.47
CA ILE A 226 5.04 6.25 6.56
C ILE A 226 6.08 7.19 5.94
N ASN A 227 5.70 7.91 4.89
CA ASN A 227 6.65 8.78 4.20
C ASN A 227 7.12 9.97 5.06
N LYS A 228 8.31 10.46 4.75
CA LYS A 228 8.98 11.59 5.41
C LYS A 228 8.09 12.82 5.59
N ASN A 229 7.31 13.17 4.57
CA ASN A 229 6.50 14.39 4.60
C ASN A 229 5.37 14.31 5.64
N VAL A 230 4.80 13.13 5.85
CA VAL A 230 3.82 12.90 6.91
C VAL A 230 4.50 12.89 8.28
N ILE A 231 5.67 12.23 8.41
CA ILE A 231 6.46 12.25 9.67
C ILE A 231 6.75 13.68 10.11
N ASP A 232 7.16 14.54 9.18
CA ASP A 232 7.48 15.96 9.47
C ASP A 232 6.29 16.70 10.09
N ARG A 233 5.07 16.39 9.64
CA ARG A 233 3.84 17.01 10.13
C ARG A 233 3.33 16.39 11.43
N ILE A 234 3.39 15.07 11.57
CA ILE A 234 2.77 14.41 12.73
C ILE A 234 3.69 14.32 13.96
N LEU A 235 5.00 14.25 13.79
CA LEU A 235 5.93 14.10 14.92
C LEU A 235 5.85 15.26 15.93
N PRO A 236 5.71 16.54 15.52
CA PRO A 236 5.42 17.65 16.43
C PRO A 236 4.08 17.49 17.18
N VAL A 237 3.07 16.94 16.51
CA VAL A 237 1.75 16.68 17.10
C VAL A 237 1.86 15.59 18.15
N ILE A 238 2.53 14.47 17.83
CA ILE A 238 2.79 13.38 18.79
C ILE A 238 3.51 13.95 20.02
N ARG A 239 4.57 14.72 19.82
CA ARG A 239 5.34 15.31 20.94
C ARG A 239 4.52 16.20 21.83
N LYS A 240 3.58 16.95 21.26
CA LYS A 240 2.69 17.85 22.00
C LYS A 240 1.61 17.12 22.80
N TYR A 241 0.97 16.09 22.23
CA TYR A 241 -0.22 15.48 22.79
C TYR A 241 0.03 14.11 23.45
N ALA A 242 1.14 13.46 23.13
CA ALA A 242 1.62 12.23 23.78
C ALA A 242 3.11 12.40 24.17
N PRO A 243 3.44 13.35 25.07
CA PRO A 243 4.81 13.77 25.31
C PRO A 243 5.73 12.68 25.90
N ALA A 244 5.18 11.63 26.48
CA ALA A 244 5.93 10.52 27.04
C ALA A 244 6.09 9.33 26.07
N ALA A 245 5.41 9.35 24.92
CA ALA A 245 5.40 8.23 23.99
C ALA A 245 6.69 8.15 23.17
N PRO A 246 7.44 7.04 23.21
CA PRO A 246 8.47 6.75 22.24
C PRO A 246 7.82 6.43 20.88
N VAL A 247 8.60 6.66 19.82
CA VAL A 247 8.16 6.40 18.44
C VAL A 247 9.17 5.48 17.76
N LEU A 248 8.69 4.43 17.15
CA LEU A 248 9.44 3.62 16.21
C LEU A 248 8.94 3.97 14.81
N LEU A 249 9.83 4.50 13.99
CA LEU A 249 9.47 5.00 12.66
C LEU A 249 10.38 4.45 11.55
N SER A 250 9.84 4.41 10.35
CA SER A 250 10.53 4.13 9.09
C SER A 250 9.82 4.84 7.92
N GLY A 251 10.21 4.54 6.67
CA GLY A 251 9.76 5.28 5.49
C GLY A 251 10.61 6.53 5.23
N VAL A 252 11.82 6.55 5.78
CA VAL A 252 12.81 7.60 5.64
C VAL A 252 14.05 7.05 4.94
N LEU A 253 14.53 7.74 3.92
CA LEU A 253 15.77 7.37 3.24
C LEU A 253 16.99 7.64 4.13
N VAL A 254 18.05 6.85 3.98
CA VAL A 254 19.35 7.07 4.65
C VAL A 254 19.86 8.49 4.36
N TYR A 255 19.66 8.97 3.16
CA TYR A 255 20.01 10.35 2.77
C TYR A 255 19.33 11.42 3.64
N ASP A 256 18.14 11.15 4.15
CA ASP A 256 17.35 12.07 4.99
C ASP A 256 17.62 11.92 6.50
N GLU A 257 18.55 11.07 6.91
CA GLU A 257 18.90 10.88 8.33
C GLU A 257 19.31 12.19 9.02
N PRO A 258 20.09 13.10 8.41
CA PRO A 258 20.43 14.39 9.03
C PRO A 258 19.20 15.24 9.34
N TRP A 259 18.20 15.23 8.47
CA TRP A 259 16.92 15.89 8.71
C TRP A 259 16.20 15.26 9.92
N LEU A 260 16.08 13.92 9.98
CA LEU A 260 15.43 13.24 11.09
C LEU A 260 16.13 13.52 12.43
N LYS A 261 17.47 13.49 12.46
CA LYS A 261 18.28 13.85 13.64
C LYS A 261 17.99 15.27 14.11
N LYS A 262 17.93 16.23 13.18
CA LYS A 262 17.63 17.62 13.48
C LYS A 262 16.22 17.78 14.05
N LEU A 263 15.21 17.20 13.40
CA LEU A 263 13.81 17.25 13.81
C LEU A 263 13.63 16.62 15.20
N SER A 264 14.16 15.42 15.42
CA SER A 264 14.10 14.72 16.70
C SER A 264 14.69 15.57 17.83
N LYS A 265 15.87 16.13 17.61
CA LYS A 265 16.53 17.01 18.60
C LYS A 265 15.71 18.27 18.89
N GLN A 266 15.14 18.92 17.88
CA GLN A 266 14.30 20.11 18.05
C GLN A 266 13.04 19.81 18.87
N LEU A 267 12.49 18.62 18.74
CA LEU A 267 11.31 18.17 19.46
C LEU A 267 11.63 17.55 20.83
N GLY A 268 12.90 17.48 21.24
CA GLY A 268 13.31 16.89 22.51
C GLY A 268 13.16 15.36 22.53
N TYR A 269 13.48 14.72 21.41
CA TYR A 269 13.66 13.27 21.33
C TYR A 269 15.14 12.91 21.24
N GLU A 270 15.50 11.80 21.89
CA GLU A 270 16.76 11.09 21.70
C GLU A 270 16.56 9.99 20.65
N MET A 271 17.46 9.90 19.68
CA MET A 271 17.52 8.76 18.76
C MET A 271 18.29 7.62 19.45
N VAL A 272 17.54 6.65 19.98
CA VAL A 272 18.13 5.54 20.77
C VAL A 272 18.79 4.51 19.87
N LYS A 273 18.16 4.20 18.74
CA LYS A 273 18.64 3.19 17.81
C LYS A 273 18.20 3.53 16.39
N THR A 274 19.13 3.42 15.47
CA THR A 274 18.86 3.48 14.02
C THR A 274 19.45 2.24 13.37
N ILE A 275 18.71 1.61 12.48
CA ILE A 275 19.16 0.49 11.66
C ILE A 275 18.84 0.77 10.20
N TYR A 276 19.57 0.13 9.31
CA TYR A 276 19.56 0.42 7.88
C TYR A 276 19.42 -0.85 7.06
N GLU A 277 18.74 -0.76 5.94
CA GLU A 277 18.67 -1.81 4.92
C GLU A 277 18.44 -1.13 3.57
N GLU A 278 19.27 -1.44 2.58
CA GLU A 278 19.26 -0.77 1.28
C GLU A 278 19.35 0.76 1.48
N GLU A 279 18.52 1.54 0.80
CA GLU A 279 18.44 2.99 0.95
C GLU A 279 17.57 3.50 2.11
N TRP A 280 17.07 2.61 2.95
CA TRP A 280 16.09 2.94 4.00
C TRP A 280 16.66 2.84 5.40
N LEU A 281 16.10 3.62 6.30
CA LEU A 281 16.37 3.54 7.72
C LEU A 281 15.08 3.34 8.54
N SER A 282 15.26 2.73 9.71
CA SER A 282 14.27 2.78 10.78
C SER A 282 14.93 3.31 12.04
N ALA A 283 14.22 4.18 12.77
CA ALA A 283 14.70 4.81 13.98
C ALA A 283 13.73 4.61 15.15
N TYR A 284 14.27 4.18 16.28
CA TYR A 284 13.58 4.23 17.57
C TYR A 284 14.00 5.49 18.31
N ILE A 285 13.04 6.34 18.56
CA ILE A 285 13.24 7.63 19.25
C ILE A 285 12.40 7.67 20.53
N ARG A 286 12.95 8.23 21.60
CA ARG A 286 12.22 8.41 22.87
C ARG A 286 12.32 9.86 23.34
N PRO A 287 11.32 10.35 24.08
CA PRO A 287 11.39 11.64 24.73
C PRO A 287 12.58 11.73 25.72
N LEU A 288 13.23 12.89 25.77
CA LEU A 288 14.28 13.20 26.74
C LEU A 288 13.69 13.49 28.12
#